data_b3e6d4a380feac6671a7cd0249982677
#
_entry.id   b3e6d4a380feac6671a7cd0249982677
#
_cell.length_a   1.000
_cell.length_b   1.000
_cell.length_c   1.000
_cell.angle_alpha   90.00
_cell.angle_beta   90.00
_cell.angle_gamma   90.00
#
_symmetry.space_group_name_H-M   'P 1'
#
loop_
_entity.id
_entity.type
_entity.pdbx_description
1 polymer ?
#
loop_
_entity_poly.entity_id
_entity_poly.type
_entity_poly.pdbx_seq_one_letter_code
_entity_poly.pdbx_strand_id
1 'polypeptide(L)'
;MSAKPVTFDLRLSVRCWSVLGLLSAMGCTDKPPALKPPVFQDSFERAELGPSWLSTAPAGTYRIESGELVVSRARNHPLWLVQKLPRDAVIELDAYSKSPDGDIKVEAFGDGQSFAKTVSYTSTAYVFIQGGWQNRLGALCRMDEHADDRKTRSDLKVVPGQRYHWLIARKDNLVRWYVDGKLALEMDDLAPLEGPQHSFFAVNNWEAEVHFDNVVVRPY
;
A
#
# COMPACT_ATOMS: atom_id res chain seq x y z
N MET A 1 29.69 63.54 65.04
CA MET A 1 28.52 63.59 64.17
C MET A 1 28.57 62.38 63.23
N SER A 2 27.79 61.36 63.54
CA SER A 2 27.85 60.12 62.81
C SER A 2 26.64 60.04 61.90
N ALA A 3 26.85 59.90 60.61
CA ALA A 3 25.84 59.73 59.59
C ALA A 3 25.59 58.21 59.38
N LYS A 4 24.36 57.78 59.55
CA LYS A 4 23.91 56.36 59.31
C LYS A 4 23.60 56.20 57.81
N PRO A 5 23.96 55.06 57.20
CA PRO A 5 23.58 54.79 55.83
C PRO A 5 22.14 54.23 55.77
N VAL A 6 21.40 54.70 54.78
CA VAL A 6 20.04 54.23 54.42
C VAL A 6 20.19 53.05 53.42
N THR A 7 19.74 51.87 53.79
CA THR A 7 19.67 50.72 52.92
C THR A 7 18.31 50.66 52.24
N PHE A 8 18.28 50.74 50.87
CA PHE A 8 17.12 50.47 50.03
C PHE A 8 17.06 48.97 49.73
N ASP A 9 15.99 48.32 50.18
CA ASP A 9 15.69 46.90 49.84
C ASP A 9 14.79 46.86 48.61
N LEU A 10 15.38 46.54 47.45
CA LEU A 10 14.66 46.40 46.17
C LEU A 10 14.35 44.92 45.95
N ARG A 11 13.19 44.44 46.44
CA ARG A 11 12.72 43.08 46.11
C ARG A 11 12.06 43.10 44.73
N LEU A 12 12.80 42.68 43.69
CA LEU A 12 12.23 42.36 42.37
C LEU A 12 11.57 40.97 42.43
N SER A 13 10.25 40.93 42.39
CA SER A 13 9.49 39.70 42.21
C SER A 13 9.46 39.33 40.71
N VAL A 14 10.31 38.40 40.31
CA VAL A 14 10.26 37.79 38.98
C VAL A 14 9.12 36.79 38.97
N ARG A 15 7.99 37.14 38.36
CA ARG A 15 6.93 36.20 38.00
C ARG A 15 7.36 35.39 36.80
N CYS A 16 7.81 34.17 37.07
CA CYS A 16 8.07 33.17 36.03
C CYS A 16 6.71 32.66 35.47
N TRP A 17 6.35 33.10 34.27
CA TRP A 17 5.22 32.53 33.54
C TRP A 17 5.71 31.29 32.83
N SER A 18 5.40 30.12 33.40
CA SER A 18 5.61 28.83 32.74
C SER A 18 4.55 28.70 31.66
N VAL A 19 4.91 28.97 30.40
CA VAL A 19 4.12 28.60 29.24
C VAL A 19 4.34 27.09 29.04
N LEU A 20 3.42 26.28 29.56
CA LEU A 20 3.33 24.86 29.22
C LEU A 20 2.83 24.74 27.78
N GLY A 21 3.76 24.69 26.84
CA GLY A 21 3.45 24.31 25.46
C GLY A 21 3.03 22.84 25.44
N LEU A 22 1.72 22.55 25.25
CA LEU A 22 1.27 21.23 24.85
C LEU A 22 1.80 20.95 23.43
N LEU A 23 2.95 20.32 23.35
CA LEU A 23 3.33 19.59 22.12
C LEU A 23 2.40 18.38 22.02
N SER A 24 1.33 18.51 21.23
CA SER A 24 0.58 17.37 20.75
C SER A 24 1.50 16.59 19.83
N ALA A 25 2.18 15.57 20.35
CA ALA A 25 2.82 14.55 19.52
C ALA A 25 1.72 13.88 18.71
N MET A 26 1.54 14.27 17.45
CA MET A 26 0.83 13.48 16.46
C MET A 26 1.64 12.20 16.28
N GLY A 27 1.40 11.21 17.14
CA GLY A 27 1.92 9.87 16.98
C GLY A 27 1.33 9.31 15.68
N CYS A 28 2.16 9.11 14.66
CA CYS A 28 1.83 8.21 13.57
C CYS A 28 1.50 6.86 14.20
N THR A 29 0.22 6.50 14.24
CA THR A 29 -0.17 5.17 14.73
C THR A 29 0.07 4.19 13.59
N ASP A 30 0.98 3.24 13.80
CA ASP A 30 1.23 2.10 12.90
C ASP A 30 0.03 1.14 12.81
N LYS A 31 -1.08 1.49 13.45
CA LYS A 31 -2.29 0.67 13.49
C LYS A 31 -3.09 0.82 12.18
N PRO A 32 -3.57 -0.30 11.60
CA PRO A 32 -4.50 -0.26 10.48
C PRO A 32 -5.74 0.61 10.75
N PRO A 33 -6.33 1.24 9.70
CA PRO A 33 -7.52 2.06 9.82
C PRO A 33 -8.74 1.25 10.28
N ALA A 34 -9.74 1.94 10.86
CA ALA A 34 -11.05 1.34 11.10
C ALA A 34 -11.77 1.07 9.77
N LEU A 35 -12.32 -0.15 9.60
CA LEU A 35 -12.91 -0.60 8.35
C LEU A 35 -14.36 -0.12 8.23
N LYS A 36 -14.72 0.47 7.08
CA LYS A 36 -16.10 0.77 6.67
C LYS A 36 -16.70 -0.39 5.88
N PRO A 37 -18.03 -0.42 5.65
CA PRO A 37 -18.64 -1.41 4.77
C PRO A 37 -18.00 -1.44 3.37
N PRO A 38 -17.86 -2.63 2.75
CA PRO A 38 -17.24 -2.75 1.44
C PRO A 38 -18.12 -2.17 0.32
N VAL A 39 -17.47 -1.60 -0.70
CA VAL A 39 -18.11 -1.24 -1.99
C VAL A 39 -17.87 -2.30 -3.05
N PHE A 40 -16.89 -3.18 -2.84
CA PHE A 40 -16.61 -4.35 -3.66
C PHE A 40 -16.03 -5.47 -2.79
N GLN A 41 -16.37 -6.71 -3.14
CA GLN A 41 -15.73 -7.90 -2.57
C GLN A 41 -15.78 -9.05 -3.57
N ASP A 42 -14.74 -9.88 -3.58
CA ASP A 42 -14.63 -11.07 -4.42
C ASP A 42 -13.80 -12.15 -3.71
N SER A 43 -14.41 -13.30 -3.47
CA SER A 43 -13.78 -14.49 -2.90
C SER A 43 -13.49 -15.57 -3.94
N PHE A 44 -13.66 -15.27 -5.23
CA PHE A 44 -13.40 -16.13 -6.38
C PHE A 44 -14.08 -17.51 -6.34
N GLU A 45 -15.10 -17.71 -5.53
CA GLU A 45 -15.86 -18.95 -5.40
C GLU A 45 -16.73 -19.23 -6.65
N ARG A 46 -16.08 -19.43 -7.79
CA ARG A 46 -16.68 -19.69 -9.11
C ARG A 46 -15.68 -20.40 -10.03
N ALA A 47 -16.13 -20.78 -11.24
CA ALA A 47 -15.28 -21.47 -12.22
C ALA A 47 -14.57 -20.51 -13.20
N GLU A 48 -15.11 -19.32 -13.42
CA GLU A 48 -14.61 -18.37 -14.42
C GLU A 48 -14.34 -17.00 -13.80
N LEU A 49 -13.47 -16.22 -14.43
CA LEU A 49 -13.01 -14.90 -13.92
C LEU A 49 -14.16 -13.89 -13.73
N GLY A 50 -15.15 -13.92 -14.63
CA GLY A 50 -16.32 -13.04 -14.58
C GLY A 50 -16.06 -11.61 -15.04
N PRO A 51 -17.13 -10.79 -15.15
CA PRO A 51 -17.09 -9.49 -15.80
C PRO A 51 -16.50 -8.36 -14.92
N SER A 52 -16.25 -8.64 -13.64
CA SER A 52 -15.65 -7.64 -12.73
C SER A 52 -14.17 -7.41 -12.98
N TRP A 53 -13.55 -8.25 -13.79
CA TRP A 53 -12.11 -8.24 -14.03
C TRP A 53 -11.80 -8.15 -15.52
N LEU A 54 -10.87 -7.24 -15.88
CA LEU A 54 -10.36 -7.04 -17.22
C LEU A 54 -8.91 -7.52 -17.30
N SER A 55 -8.68 -8.64 -18.00
CA SER A 55 -7.33 -9.14 -18.24
C SER A 55 -6.67 -8.39 -19.38
N THR A 56 -5.43 -7.94 -19.17
CA THR A 56 -4.55 -7.40 -20.21
C THR A 56 -3.56 -8.46 -20.73
N ALA A 57 -3.54 -9.63 -20.10
CA ALA A 57 -2.63 -10.74 -20.42
C ALA A 57 -3.23 -11.71 -21.47
N PRO A 58 -2.40 -12.55 -22.11
CA PRO A 58 -2.86 -13.66 -22.93
C PRO A 58 -3.83 -14.58 -22.18
N ALA A 59 -4.70 -15.25 -22.92
CA ALA A 59 -5.64 -16.21 -22.33
C ALA A 59 -4.92 -17.29 -21.50
N GLY A 60 -5.50 -17.66 -20.35
CA GLY A 60 -4.94 -18.66 -19.44
C GLY A 60 -3.88 -18.15 -18.45
N THR A 61 -3.44 -16.90 -18.58
CA THR A 61 -2.52 -16.29 -17.60
C THR A 61 -3.18 -16.14 -16.23
N TYR A 62 -4.45 -15.72 -16.22
CA TYR A 62 -5.31 -15.62 -15.05
C TYR A 62 -6.41 -16.67 -15.13
N ARG A 63 -6.60 -17.44 -14.08
CA ARG A 63 -7.59 -18.50 -14.01
C ARG A 63 -8.14 -18.65 -12.58
N ILE A 64 -9.29 -19.25 -12.45
CA ILE A 64 -9.84 -19.63 -11.16
C ILE A 64 -9.54 -21.11 -10.93
N GLU A 65 -8.94 -21.43 -9.79
CA GLU A 65 -8.67 -22.80 -9.34
C GLU A 65 -9.02 -22.94 -7.87
N SER A 66 -9.91 -23.89 -7.55
CA SER A 66 -10.29 -24.22 -6.16
C SER A 66 -10.77 -23.00 -5.35
N GLY A 67 -11.52 -22.08 -5.98
CA GLY A 67 -12.02 -20.87 -5.34
C GLY A 67 -10.98 -19.77 -5.15
N GLU A 68 -9.84 -19.84 -5.82
CA GLU A 68 -8.79 -18.81 -5.77
C GLU A 68 -8.50 -18.27 -7.18
N LEU A 69 -8.10 -17.03 -7.26
CA LEU A 69 -7.54 -16.43 -8.49
C LEU A 69 -6.06 -16.79 -8.57
N VAL A 70 -5.70 -17.54 -9.59
CA VAL A 70 -4.31 -17.97 -9.83
C VAL A 70 -3.74 -17.22 -11.03
N VAL A 71 -2.54 -16.67 -10.87
CA VAL A 71 -1.77 -16.00 -11.92
C VAL A 71 -0.40 -16.64 -12.05
N SER A 72 0.07 -16.78 -13.28
CA SER A 72 1.44 -17.23 -13.56
C SER A 72 1.96 -16.53 -14.82
N ARG A 73 3.16 -15.97 -14.73
CA ARG A 73 3.86 -15.31 -15.85
C ARG A 73 3.06 -14.17 -16.48
N ALA A 74 2.40 -13.33 -15.67
CA ALA A 74 1.70 -12.16 -16.19
C ALA A 74 2.66 -11.12 -16.80
N ARG A 75 3.91 -11.07 -16.34
CA ARG A 75 4.98 -10.21 -16.90
C ARG A 75 4.53 -8.77 -17.07
N ASN A 76 3.95 -8.21 -16.01
CA ASN A 76 3.38 -6.86 -15.99
C ASN A 76 2.24 -6.64 -17.00
N HIS A 77 1.38 -7.67 -17.16
CA HIS A 77 0.06 -7.54 -17.78
C HIS A 77 -1.01 -7.68 -16.68
N PRO A 78 -1.37 -6.59 -16.00
CA PRO A 78 -2.27 -6.63 -14.86
C PRO A 78 -3.66 -7.17 -15.19
N LEU A 79 -4.30 -7.76 -14.19
CA LEU A 79 -5.73 -8.03 -14.18
C LEU A 79 -6.42 -6.91 -13.42
N TRP A 80 -7.08 -6.00 -14.15
CA TRP A 80 -7.73 -4.83 -13.60
C TRP A 80 -9.12 -5.12 -13.06
N LEU A 81 -9.42 -4.64 -11.86
CA LEU A 81 -10.78 -4.54 -11.36
C LEU A 81 -11.53 -3.45 -12.12
N VAL A 82 -12.69 -3.75 -12.70
CA VAL A 82 -13.51 -2.81 -13.47
C VAL A 82 -14.16 -1.75 -12.57
N GLN A 83 -14.45 -2.10 -11.31
CA GLN A 83 -14.97 -1.20 -10.29
C GLN A 83 -13.93 -0.12 -9.93
N LYS A 84 -14.35 1.15 -9.98
CA LYS A 84 -13.50 2.25 -9.52
C LYS A 84 -13.33 2.24 -8.01
N LEU A 85 -12.10 2.51 -7.58
CA LEU A 85 -11.78 2.77 -6.18
C LEU A 85 -12.35 4.10 -5.72
N PRO A 86 -12.82 4.22 -4.46
CA PRO A 86 -12.94 5.51 -3.79
C PRO A 86 -11.58 6.24 -3.81
N ARG A 87 -11.59 7.59 -3.82
CA ARG A 87 -10.35 8.38 -3.75
C ARG A 87 -9.48 7.97 -2.56
N ASP A 88 -10.08 7.92 -1.39
CA ASP A 88 -9.47 7.39 -0.18
C ASP A 88 -10.08 6.00 0.08
N ALA A 89 -9.26 4.98 0.03
CA ALA A 89 -9.70 3.61 0.05
C ALA A 89 -8.84 2.72 0.94
N VAL A 90 -9.46 1.64 1.40
CA VAL A 90 -8.79 0.47 1.99
C VAL A 90 -9.04 -0.71 1.07
N ILE A 91 -7.98 -1.40 0.69
CA ILE A 91 -8.02 -2.61 -0.12
C ILE A 91 -7.42 -3.73 0.73
N GLU A 92 -8.17 -4.82 0.91
CA GLU A 92 -7.71 -6.02 1.60
C GLU A 92 -7.68 -7.18 0.62
N LEU A 93 -6.75 -8.10 0.80
CA LEU A 93 -6.67 -9.34 0.05
C LEU A 93 -5.81 -10.35 0.79
N ASP A 94 -6.02 -11.62 0.49
CA ASP A 94 -5.12 -12.70 0.85
C ASP A 94 -4.31 -13.11 -0.37
N ALA A 95 -3.01 -13.39 -0.16
CA ALA A 95 -2.15 -13.84 -1.25
C ALA A 95 -1.07 -14.79 -0.76
N TYR A 96 -0.63 -15.69 -1.65
CA TYR A 96 0.57 -16.49 -1.44
C TYR A 96 1.22 -16.85 -2.78
N SER A 97 2.51 -17.13 -2.75
CA SER A 97 3.23 -17.67 -3.89
C SER A 97 3.73 -19.08 -3.58
N LYS A 98 3.66 -19.97 -4.54
CA LYS A 98 4.28 -21.31 -4.46
C LYS A 98 5.74 -21.28 -4.89
N SER A 99 6.18 -20.19 -5.50
CA SER A 99 7.55 -20.04 -6.01
C SER A 99 8.51 -19.55 -4.91
N PRO A 100 9.72 -20.10 -4.83
CA PRO A 100 10.78 -19.55 -3.98
C PRO A 100 11.23 -18.15 -4.42
N ASP A 101 10.92 -17.75 -5.66
CA ASP A 101 11.23 -16.42 -6.20
C ASP A 101 10.26 -15.33 -5.72
N GLY A 102 9.22 -15.71 -4.99
CA GLY A 102 8.26 -14.78 -4.37
C GLY A 102 7.34 -14.11 -5.40
N ASP A 103 7.43 -12.79 -5.48
CA ASP A 103 6.81 -11.90 -6.48
C ASP A 103 5.28 -11.80 -6.40
N ILE A 104 4.75 -11.60 -5.19
CA ILE A 104 3.37 -11.17 -5.00
C ILE A 104 3.31 -9.69 -5.33
N LYS A 105 2.49 -9.30 -6.34
CA LYS A 105 2.40 -7.92 -6.81
C LYS A 105 0.97 -7.48 -7.00
N VAL A 106 0.66 -6.25 -6.59
CA VAL A 106 -0.59 -5.57 -6.93
C VAL A 106 -0.32 -4.13 -7.31
N GLU A 107 -1.27 -3.54 -8.03
CA GLU A 107 -1.26 -2.14 -8.45
C GLU A 107 -2.55 -1.47 -7.95
N ALA A 108 -2.43 -0.31 -7.31
CA ALA A 108 -3.59 0.43 -6.82
C ALA A 108 -3.55 1.89 -7.26
N PHE A 109 -4.72 2.44 -7.58
CA PHE A 109 -4.88 3.79 -8.12
C PHE A 109 -4.21 3.96 -9.49
N GLY A 110 -4.45 3.01 -10.40
CA GLY A 110 -4.04 3.03 -11.79
C GLY A 110 -5.16 3.37 -12.76
N ASP A 111 -4.89 3.26 -14.06
CA ASP A 111 -5.80 3.68 -15.14
C ASP A 111 -6.81 2.61 -15.59
N GLY A 112 -6.69 1.38 -15.09
CA GLY A 112 -7.60 0.28 -15.39
C GLY A 112 -7.37 -0.41 -16.74
N GLN A 113 -6.28 -0.12 -17.45
CA GLN A 113 -6.07 -0.65 -18.80
C GLN A 113 -4.60 -0.84 -19.21
N SER A 114 -3.65 -0.12 -18.62
CA SER A 114 -2.23 -0.18 -19.00
C SER A 114 -1.60 -1.53 -18.68
N PHE A 115 -0.63 -1.91 -19.50
CA PHE A 115 0.16 -3.13 -19.37
C PHE A 115 1.52 -2.96 -20.05
N ALA A 116 2.47 -3.85 -19.76
CA ALA A 116 3.79 -3.87 -20.38
C ALA A 116 3.70 -4.20 -21.88
N LYS A 117 4.17 -3.27 -22.72
CA LYS A 117 4.33 -3.48 -24.18
C LYS A 117 5.73 -3.96 -24.53
N THR A 118 6.66 -3.82 -23.60
CA THR A 118 8.07 -4.23 -23.70
C THR A 118 8.51 -4.77 -22.34
N VAL A 119 9.73 -5.27 -22.21
CA VAL A 119 10.29 -5.69 -20.91
C VAL A 119 10.43 -4.54 -19.91
N SER A 120 10.47 -3.30 -20.38
CA SER A 120 10.46 -2.11 -19.53
C SER A 120 9.01 -1.64 -19.38
N TYR A 121 8.52 -1.64 -18.15
CA TYR A 121 7.16 -1.23 -17.81
C TYR A 121 7.18 -0.18 -16.70
N THR A 122 6.53 0.94 -16.97
CA THR A 122 6.17 1.93 -15.96
C THR A 122 4.66 1.86 -15.77
N SER A 123 4.22 1.49 -14.57
CA SER A 123 2.80 1.45 -14.21
C SER A 123 2.18 2.85 -14.21
N THR A 124 0.86 2.92 -14.18
CA THR A 124 0.11 4.16 -13.91
C THR A 124 -0.36 4.26 -12.45
N ALA A 125 0.04 3.30 -11.61
CA ALA A 125 -0.46 3.07 -10.26
C ALA A 125 0.65 3.16 -9.20
N TYR A 126 0.27 3.11 -7.92
CA TYR A 126 1.20 2.65 -6.89
C TYR A 126 1.37 1.14 -7.01
N VAL A 127 2.61 0.68 -7.00
CA VAL A 127 2.96 -0.75 -7.15
C VAL A 127 3.46 -1.28 -5.81
N PHE A 128 2.87 -2.37 -5.35
CA PHE A 128 3.21 -3.05 -4.09
C PHE A 128 3.76 -4.43 -4.44
N ILE A 129 4.97 -4.74 -3.97
CA ILE A 129 5.67 -5.98 -4.29
C ILE A 129 6.20 -6.61 -3.01
N GLN A 130 5.81 -7.85 -2.71
CA GLN A 130 6.44 -8.67 -1.66
C GLN A 130 7.28 -9.76 -2.31
N GLY A 131 8.53 -9.87 -1.91
CA GLY A 131 9.45 -10.87 -2.45
C GLY A 131 9.82 -10.65 -3.91
N GLY A 132 9.89 -9.41 -4.37
CA GLY A 132 10.35 -9.08 -5.72
C GLY A 132 11.84 -9.35 -5.92
N TRP A 133 12.29 -9.28 -7.19
CA TRP A 133 13.69 -9.50 -7.60
C TRP A 133 14.26 -10.80 -7.06
N GLN A 134 13.60 -11.92 -7.35
CA GLN A 134 13.97 -13.27 -6.87
C GLN A 134 13.94 -13.33 -5.33
N ASN A 135 12.85 -12.87 -4.75
CA ASN A 135 12.59 -12.89 -3.30
C ASN A 135 13.63 -12.15 -2.45
N ARG A 136 14.21 -11.06 -3.00
CA ARG A 136 15.25 -10.30 -2.28
C ARG A 136 14.71 -9.17 -1.44
N LEU A 137 13.62 -8.50 -1.90
CA LEU A 137 13.05 -7.35 -1.20
C LEU A 137 11.57 -7.15 -1.49
N GLY A 138 10.89 -6.41 -0.61
CA GLY A 138 9.60 -5.81 -0.89
C GLY A 138 9.74 -4.34 -1.26
N ALA A 139 8.78 -3.82 -2.03
CA ALA A 139 8.80 -2.44 -2.51
C ALA A 139 7.40 -1.83 -2.54
N LEU A 140 7.35 -0.53 -2.28
CA LEU A 140 6.23 0.37 -2.58
C LEU A 140 6.75 1.45 -3.51
N CYS A 141 6.21 1.50 -4.73
CA CYS A 141 6.70 2.36 -5.79
C CYS A 141 5.57 3.26 -6.28
N ARG A 142 5.91 4.50 -6.65
CA ARG A 142 5.03 5.37 -7.41
C ARG A 142 5.32 5.19 -8.88
N MET A 143 4.46 4.47 -9.59
CA MET A 143 4.52 4.15 -11.01
C MET A 143 5.71 3.26 -11.43
N ASP A 144 6.95 3.72 -11.24
CA ASP A 144 8.15 2.99 -11.68
C ASP A 144 8.73 2.15 -10.54
N GLU A 145 8.73 0.82 -10.72
CA GLU A 145 9.28 -0.12 -9.73
C GLU A 145 10.82 -0.09 -9.65
N HIS A 146 11.47 0.62 -10.55
CA HIS A 146 12.93 0.82 -10.58
C HIS A 146 13.36 2.24 -10.19
N ALA A 147 12.42 3.14 -9.88
CA ALA A 147 12.72 4.50 -9.47
C ALA A 147 13.55 4.56 -8.17
N ASP A 148 14.42 5.56 -8.06
CA ASP A 148 15.31 5.74 -6.90
C ASP A 148 14.54 6.13 -5.62
N ASP A 149 13.36 6.73 -5.74
CA ASP A 149 12.51 7.20 -4.64
C ASP A 149 11.58 6.12 -4.07
N ARG A 150 11.55 4.91 -4.69
CA ARG A 150 10.78 3.78 -4.17
C ARG A 150 11.15 3.44 -2.73
N LYS A 151 10.16 3.05 -1.93
CA LYS A 151 10.38 2.55 -0.57
C LYS A 151 10.65 1.06 -0.62
N THR A 152 11.69 0.57 0.07
CA THR A 152 12.07 -0.85 0.03
C THR A 152 12.41 -1.40 1.41
N ARG A 153 12.21 -2.73 1.58
CA ARG A 153 12.62 -3.51 2.75
C ARG A 153 13.12 -4.89 2.30
N SER A 154 14.26 -5.33 2.80
CA SER A 154 14.86 -6.63 2.46
C SER A 154 14.28 -7.81 3.25
N ASP A 155 13.52 -7.55 4.31
CA ASP A 155 12.86 -8.55 5.15
C ASP A 155 11.41 -8.88 4.71
N LEU A 156 10.86 -8.17 3.74
CA LEU A 156 9.56 -8.48 3.13
C LEU A 156 9.67 -9.60 2.10
N LYS A 157 10.16 -10.75 2.55
CA LYS A 157 10.29 -11.96 1.73
C LYS A 157 9.00 -12.77 1.74
N VAL A 158 8.85 -13.60 0.72
CA VAL A 158 7.78 -14.60 0.62
C VAL A 158 8.34 -15.97 1.01
N VAL A 159 7.65 -16.68 1.89
CA VAL A 159 7.87 -18.11 2.16
C VAL A 159 6.93 -18.89 1.24
N PRO A 160 7.43 -19.80 0.41
CA PRO A 160 6.58 -20.59 -0.51
C PRO A 160 5.44 -21.29 0.22
N GLY A 161 4.21 -21.08 -0.26
CA GLY A 161 3.00 -21.65 0.31
C GLY A 161 2.45 -20.95 1.56
N GLN A 162 3.17 -19.99 2.16
CA GLN A 162 2.65 -19.18 3.26
C GLN A 162 1.67 -18.15 2.72
N ARG A 163 0.44 -18.12 3.28
CA ARG A 163 -0.58 -17.12 2.99
C ARG A 163 -0.31 -15.87 3.82
N TYR A 164 -0.45 -14.71 3.17
CA TYR A 164 -0.30 -13.39 3.77
C TYR A 164 -1.62 -12.63 3.61
N HIS A 165 -2.01 -11.91 4.65
CA HIS A 165 -3.10 -10.95 4.58
C HIS A 165 -2.54 -9.55 4.34
N TRP A 166 -2.92 -8.94 3.22
CA TRP A 166 -2.53 -7.58 2.86
C TRP A 166 -3.64 -6.59 3.13
N LEU A 167 -3.27 -5.41 3.63
CA LEU A 167 -4.14 -4.26 3.69
C LEU A 167 -3.38 -3.06 3.11
N ILE A 168 -3.93 -2.48 2.07
CA ILE A 168 -3.44 -1.25 1.43
C ILE A 168 -4.43 -0.15 1.78
N ALA A 169 -3.95 0.94 2.37
CA ALA A 169 -4.76 2.07 2.77
C ALA A 169 -4.21 3.35 2.16
N ARG A 170 -5.08 4.12 1.50
CA ARG A 170 -4.77 5.48 1.08
C ARG A 170 -5.73 6.43 1.77
N LYS A 171 -5.16 7.48 2.37
CA LYS A 171 -5.88 8.63 2.86
C LYS A 171 -5.12 9.90 2.52
N ASP A 172 -5.77 10.80 1.80
CA ASP A 172 -5.13 12.02 1.26
C ASP A 172 -3.88 11.67 0.44
N ASN A 173 -2.70 12.11 0.85
CA ASN A 173 -1.41 11.78 0.19
C ASN A 173 -0.70 10.58 0.80
N LEU A 174 -1.22 10.03 1.89
CA LEU A 174 -0.54 8.96 2.60
C LEU A 174 -1.01 7.59 2.11
N VAL A 175 -0.08 6.81 1.57
CA VAL A 175 -0.27 5.43 1.13
C VAL A 175 0.45 4.51 2.10
N ARG A 176 -0.27 3.55 2.70
CA ARG A 176 0.25 2.57 3.65
C ARG A 176 -0.05 1.16 3.20
N TRP A 177 0.92 0.30 3.38
CA TRP A 177 0.78 -1.13 3.12
C TRP A 177 1.12 -1.93 4.36
N TYR A 178 0.18 -2.79 4.76
CA TYR A 178 0.33 -3.69 5.89
C TYR A 178 0.34 -5.14 5.39
N VAL A 179 1.16 -5.97 6.02
CA VAL A 179 1.21 -7.42 5.84
C VAL A 179 1.00 -8.05 7.21
N ASP A 180 0.00 -8.92 7.34
CA ASP A 180 -0.38 -9.59 8.58
C ASP A 180 -0.56 -8.60 9.75
N GLY A 181 -1.22 -7.47 9.47
CA GLY A 181 -1.52 -6.41 10.44
C GLY A 181 -0.33 -5.52 10.84
N LYS A 182 0.86 -5.75 10.31
CA LYS A 182 2.06 -4.95 10.57
C LYS A 182 2.35 -4.01 9.41
N LEU A 183 2.67 -2.74 9.71
CA LEU A 183 3.08 -1.78 8.68
C LEU A 183 4.33 -2.30 7.97
N ALA A 184 4.18 -2.61 6.69
CA ALA A 184 5.26 -3.04 5.83
C ALA A 184 6.02 -1.85 5.26
N LEU A 185 5.32 -0.97 4.54
CA LEU A 185 5.87 0.26 3.95
C LEU A 185 4.83 1.37 3.94
N GLU A 186 5.29 2.62 3.92
CA GLU A 186 4.44 3.79 3.71
C GLU A 186 5.11 4.80 2.78
N MET A 187 4.30 5.61 2.12
CA MET A 187 4.72 6.69 1.24
C MET A 187 3.81 7.90 1.46
N ASP A 188 4.38 9.05 1.79
CA ASP A 188 3.70 10.34 1.73
C ASP A 188 4.00 10.94 0.34
N ASP A 189 3.00 10.91 -0.55
CA ASP A 189 3.14 11.38 -1.94
C ASP A 189 2.59 12.81 -2.04
N LEU A 190 3.49 13.79 -2.11
CA LEU A 190 3.11 15.21 -2.20
C LEU A 190 2.38 15.57 -3.51
N ALA A 191 2.36 14.66 -4.48
CA ALA A 191 1.61 14.79 -5.74
C ALA A 191 0.82 13.50 -6.00
N PRO A 192 -0.20 13.18 -5.18
CA PRO A 192 -0.85 11.88 -5.18
C PRO A 192 -1.50 11.55 -6.53
N LEU A 193 -1.47 10.26 -6.88
CA LEU A 193 -2.09 9.76 -8.10
C LEU A 193 -3.62 9.88 -7.98
N GLU A 194 -4.24 10.82 -8.72
CA GLU A 194 -5.66 11.16 -8.62
C GLU A 194 -6.36 11.29 -9.98
N GLY A 195 -7.68 11.29 -9.93
CA GLY A 195 -8.53 11.48 -11.10
C GLY A 195 -8.81 10.21 -11.90
N PRO A 196 -9.41 10.34 -13.09
CA PRO A 196 -9.94 9.20 -13.86
C PRO A 196 -8.90 8.17 -14.27
N GLN A 197 -7.64 8.59 -14.41
CA GLN A 197 -6.51 7.74 -14.79
C GLN A 197 -5.84 7.06 -13.58
N HIS A 198 -6.35 7.28 -12.36
CA HIS A 198 -5.76 6.79 -11.12
C HIS A 198 -6.85 6.35 -10.13
N SER A 199 -7.76 5.48 -10.59
CA SER A 199 -8.91 5.01 -9.79
C SER A 199 -9.21 3.52 -9.90
N PHE A 200 -8.24 2.71 -10.32
CA PHE A 200 -8.45 1.27 -10.45
C PHE A 200 -7.42 0.47 -9.67
N PHE A 201 -7.79 -0.77 -9.34
CA PHE A 201 -6.95 -1.75 -8.69
C PHE A 201 -6.65 -2.89 -9.64
N ALA A 202 -5.46 -3.50 -9.52
CA ALA A 202 -5.12 -4.71 -10.24
C ALA A 202 -4.28 -5.67 -9.40
N VAL A 203 -4.39 -6.95 -9.71
CA VAL A 203 -3.40 -7.96 -9.33
C VAL A 203 -2.45 -8.20 -10.49
N ASN A 204 -1.20 -8.52 -10.18
CA ASN A 204 -0.13 -8.67 -11.16
C ASN A 204 0.94 -9.65 -10.65
N ASN A 205 1.90 -10.01 -11.48
CA ASN A 205 3.16 -10.62 -11.11
C ASN A 205 4.17 -10.53 -12.27
N TRP A 206 5.37 -11.07 -12.07
CA TRP A 206 6.32 -11.27 -13.16
C TRP A 206 6.27 -12.73 -13.66
N GLU A 207 6.95 -13.65 -13.01
CA GLU A 207 7.09 -15.05 -13.46
C GLU A 207 6.45 -16.07 -12.50
N ALA A 208 6.39 -15.75 -11.21
CA ALA A 208 5.96 -16.69 -10.17
C ALA A 208 4.51 -17.17 -10.35
N GLU A 209 4.16 -18.32 -9.78
CA GLU A 209 2.76 -18.66 -9.54
C GLU A 209 2.30 -18.04 -8.23
N VAL A 210 1.31 -17.16 -8.33
CA VAL A 210 0.72 -16.43 -7.21
C VAL A 210 -0.78 -16.70 -7.16
N HIS A 211 -1.28 -16.90 -5.96
CA HIS A 211 -2.70 -17.07 -5.66
C HIS A 211 -3.20 -15.86 -4.91
N PHE A 212 -4.37 -15.37 -5.29
CA PHE A 212 -5.09 -14.27 -4.63
C PHE A 212 -6.48 -14.71 -4.24
N ASP A 213 -6.97 -14.19 -3.11
CA ASP A 213 -8.28 -14.48 -2.59
C ASP A 213 -8.81 -13.31 -1.76
N ASN A 214 -10.11 -13.33 -1.44
CA ASN A 214 -10.74 -12.41 -0.50
C ASN A 214 -10.46 -10.93 -0.77
N VAL A 215 -10.51 -10.51 -2.04
CA VAL A 215 -10.32 -9.09 -2.40
C VAL A 215 -11.51 -8.28 -1.91
N VAL A 216 -11.24 -7.26 -1.09
CA VAL A 216 -12.26 -6.36 -0.54
C VAL A 216 -11.82 -4.92 -0.73
N VAL A 217 -12.71 -4.06 -1.24
CA VAL A 217 -12.49 -2.62 -1.38
C VAL A 217 -13.48 -1.86 -0.51
N ARG A 218 -12.98 -0.93 0.29
CA ARG A 218 -13.77 -0.06 1.19
C ARG A 218 -13.37 1.40 1.02
N PRO A 219 -14.29 2.37 1.23
CA PRO A 219 -13.89 3.74 1.51
C PRO A 219 -13.06 3.81 2.80
N TYR A 220 -12.08 4.72 2.83
CA TYR A 220 -11.27 4.98 4.03
C TYR A 220 -12.09 5.69 5.10
#